data_de11514af7929af236b5012f9cb6b413
#
_entry.id   de11514af7929af236b5012f9cb6b413
#
_cell.length_a   1.000
_cell.length_b   1.000
_cell.length_c   1.000
_cell.angle_alpha   90.00
_cell.angle_beta   90.00
_cell.angle_gamma   90.00
#
_symmetry.space_group_name_H-M   'P 1'
#
loop_
_entity.id
_entity.type
_entity.pdbx_description
1 polymer ?
#
loop_
_entity_poly.entity_id
_entity_poly.type
_entity_poly.pdbx_seq_one_letter_code
_entity_poly.pdbx_strand_id
1 'polypeptide(L)'
;MIRRRLQAEGLPGDLVYLALIESGFSNTATSRARAVGMWQFMKGTALLYHLRVDRWVDERRDPMKATDAAARHLKDLTGMFGSYYLAAAAYNAGAGRVSRGLHRLPDDETDTIPSDATFFRLYDTKLLRRETKDYVPKLIAAAMIAKEPLKYGFPPPSPEVATPYDSIVVADQTGLDVIARLADTTVAALRELNPQYLRLTTPPGTPSLVRLPPGRGETTALAYAELPASKRMSYREHAVRAGETLGGLAKRYGVAKADIIAANPRLRGRSLRAGQTVVVPTLGPLPAEVTRQLAAAPSDADFHRVRRGENLRLIAGRYGVTQHQLQVWNRLGKATRVRAGQRIRVAPPEPSVRTASKASGSRTAAEQAAARSHVVRPGETLAGLARRYGVSVQALKAANGLSNDATLKRGLRLKIPA
;
A
#
# COMPACT_ATOMS: atom_id res chain seq x y z
N MET A 1 8.99 1.66 -19.97
CA MET A 1 9.30 0.29 -19.47
C MET A 1 8.12 -0.66 -19.70
N ILE A 2 6.91 -0.40 -19.14
CA ILE A 2 5.74 -1.30 -19.18
C ILE A 2 5.33 -1.64 -20.63
N ARG A 3 5.14 -0.64 -21.49
CA ARG A 3 4.75 -0.84 -22.91
C ARG A 3 5.68 -1.80 -23.63
N ARG A 4 7.01 -1.67 -23.46
CA ARG A 4 7.99 -2.57 -24.11
C ARG A 4 7.82 -4.02 -23.66
N ARG A 5 7.49 -4.26 -22.38
CA ARG A 5 7.27 -5.62 -21.84
C ARG A 5 5.96 -6.23 -22.34
N LEU A 6 4.90 -5.44 -22.45
CA LEU A 6 3.64 -5.87 -23.08
C LEU A 6 3.86 -6.25 -24.54
N GLN A 7 4.55 -5.39 -25.31
CA GLN A 7 4.88 -5.62 -26.70
C GLN A 7 5.76 -6.85 -26.90
N ALA A 8 6.71 -7.13 -26.00
CA ALA A 8 7.53 -8.33 -26.04
C ALA A 8 6.71 -9.63 -25.89
N GLU A 9 5.54 -9.57 -25.25
CA GLU A 9 4.59 -10.68 -25.16
C GLU A 9 3.54 -10.67 -26.30
N GLY A 10 3.68 -9.79 -27.29
CA GLY A 10 2.75 -9.65 -28.43
C GLY A 10 1.46 -8.90 -28.08
N LEU A 11 1.45 -8.14 -26.98
CA LEU A 11 0.28 -7.40 -26.51
C LEU A 11 0.33 -5.93 -26.92
N PRO A 12 -0.83 -5.28 -27.14
CA PRO A 12 -0.90 -3.85 -27.36
C PRO A 12 -0.30 -3.07 -26.19
N GLY A 13 0.51 -2.04 -26.49
CA GLY A 13 1.10 -1.17 -25.46
C GLY A 13 0.06 -0.39 -24.65
N ASP A 14 -1.14 -0.22 -25.16
CA ASP A 14 -2.25 0.48 -24.50
C ASP A 14 -2.81 -0.28 -23.29
N LEU A 15 -2.54 -1.58 -23.15
CA LEU A 15 -2.84 -2.32 -21.94
C LEU A 15 -2.06 -1.81 -20.71
N VAL A 16 -1.09 -0.92 -20.89
CA VAL A 16 -0.45 -0.16 -19.78
C VAL A 16 -1.48 0.60 -18.93
N TYR A 17 -2.57 1.05 -19.55
CA TYR A 17 -3.61 1.79 -18.83
C TYR A 17 -4.43 0.93 -17.86
N LEU A 18 -4.31 -0.40 -17.91
CA LEU A 18 -4.81 -1.27 -16.84
C LEU A 18 -4.13 -0.93 -15.50
N ALA A 19 -2.81 -0.77 -15.49
CA ALA A 19 -2.09 -0.38 -14.27
C ALA A 19 -2.49 1.02 -13.76
N LEU A 20 -2.86 1.92 -14.67
CA LEU A 20 -3.40 3.23 -14.30
C LEU A 20 -4.74 3.12 -13.59
N ILE A 21 -5.70 2.37 -14.14
CA ILE A 21 -7.04 2.23 -13.54
C ILE A 21 -7.04 1.35 -12.29
N GLU A 22 -6.09 0.42 -12.15
CA GLU A 22 -5.95 -0.44 -10.98
C GLU A 22 -5.39 0.30 -9.75
N SER A 23 -4.38 1.15 -9.95
CA SER A 23 -3.65 1.72 -8.80
C SER A 23 -3.05 3.11 -9.04
N GLY A 24 -3.22 3.72 -10.21
CA GLY A 24 -2.48 4.93 -10.59
C GLY A 24 -0.97 4.67 -10.65
N PHE A 25 -0.55 3.50 -11.12
CA PHE A 25 0.86 3.06 -11.18
C PHE A 25 1.56 2.92 -9.80
N SER A 26 0.82 2.76 -8.72
CA SER A 26 1.40 2.65 -7.38
C SER A 26 1.92 1.24 -7.09
N ASN A 27 3.23 1.09 -6.93
CA ASN A 27 3.87 -0.18 -6.56
C ASN A 27 3.48 -0.68 -5.17
N THR A 28 3.00 0.20 -4.29
CA THR A 28 2.69 -0.12 -2.90
C THR A 28 1.21 -0.14 -2.58
N ALA A 29 0.35 0.16 -3.57
CA ALA A 29 -1.09 0.15 -3.38
C ALA A 29 -1.58 -1.20 -2.85
N THR A 30 -2.54 -1.15 -1.93
CA THR A 30 -3.17 -2.35 -1.38
C THR A 30 -4.68 -2.11 -1.27
N SER A 31 -5.47 -2.94 -1.97
CA SER A 31 -6.93 -2.85 -1.95
C SER A 31 -7.53 -3.46 -0.67
N ARG A 32 -8.84 -3.22 -0.46
CA ARG A 32 -9.59 -3.87 0.62
C ARG A 32 -9.62 -5.40 0.49
N ALA A 33 -9.58 -5.91 -0.75
CA ALA A 33 -9.54 -7.33 -1.05
C ALA A 33 -8.12 -7.93 -0.96
N ARG A 34 -7.10 -7.12 -0.59
CA ARG A 34 -5.68 -7.50 -0.51
C ARG A 34 -5.02 -7.78 -1.87
N ALA A 35 -5.55 -7.19 -2.94
CA ALA A 35 -4.79 -7.03 -4.15
C ALA A 35 -3.66 -6.01 -3.91
N VAL A 36 -2.47 -6.24 -4.46
CA VAL A 36 -1.27 -5.46 -4.14
C VAL A 36 -0.50 -5.06 -5.39
N GLY A 37 0.10 -3.87 -5.32
CA GLY A 37 1.03 -3.34 -6.30
C GLY A 37 0.37 -2.63 -7.46
N MET A 38 1.18 -2.24 -8.42
CA MET A 38 0.77 -1.50 -9.60
C MET A 38 -0.35 -2.21 -10.38
N TRP A 39 -0.26 -3.52 -10.49
CA TRP A 39 -1.16 -4.40 -11.24
C TRP A 39 -2.27 -5.03 -10.39
N GLN A 40 -2.37 -4.68 -9.11
CA GLN A 40 -3.38 -5.18 -8.17
C GLN A 40 -3.54 -6.71 -8.16
N PHE A 41 -2.43 -7.44 -8.21
CA PHE A 41 -2.48 -8.89 -8.15
C PHE A 41 -3.05 -9.40 -6.83
N MET A 42 -4.01 -10.32 -6.92
CA MET A 42 -4.36 -11.20 -5.81
C MET A 42 -3.23 -12.19 -5.54
N LYS A 43 -3.01 -12.58 -4.29
CA LYS A 43 -1.91 -13.49 -3.94
C LYS A 43 -1.96 -14.80 -4.74
N GLY A 44 -3.13 -15.41 -4.90
CA GLY A 44 -3.29 -16.65 -5.67
C GLY A 44 -2.81 -16.51 -7.12
N THR A 45 -3.27 -15.47 -7.81
CA THR A 45 -2.87 -15.17 -9.18
C THR A 45 -1.38 -14.85 -9.28
N ALA A 46 -0.83 -14.07 -8.34
CA ALA A 46 0.59 -13.76 -8.30
C ALA A 46 1.47 -15.02 -8.24
N LEU A 47 1.10 -16.00 -7.41
CA LEU A 47 1.82 -17.27 -7.29
C LEU A 47 1.75 -18.10 -8.57
N LEU A 48 0.62 -18.10 -9.29
CA LEU A 48 0.48 -18.78 -10.60
C LEU A 48 1.45 -18.21 -11.65
N TYR A 49 1.74 -16.91 -11.58
CA TYR A 49 2.69 -16.23 -12.46
C TYR A 49 4.08 -16.08 -11.85
N HIS A 50 4.42 -16.96 -10.88
CA HIS A 50 5.75 -17.12 -10.28
C HIS A 50 6.24 -15.89 -9.49
N LEU A 51 5.34 -15.04 -9.01
CA LEU A 51 5.71 -13.96 -8.09
C LEU A 51 5.85 -14.51 -6.67
N ARG A 52 6.96 -14.24 -6.04
CA ARG A 52 7.19 -14.57 -4.62
C ARG A 52 6.38 -13.66 -3.71
N VAL A 53 5.58 -14.27 -2.81
CA VAL A 53 4.77 -13.53 -1.81
C VAL A 53 4.86 -14.22 -0.46
N ASP A 54 5.78 -13.80 0.36
CA ASP A 54 6.02 -14.34 1.69
C ASP A 54 6.11 -13.22 2.77
N ARG A 55 6.72 -13.52 3.92
CA ARG A 55 6.89 -12.55 5.02
C ARG A 55 8.04 -11.55 4.80
N TRP A 56 8.92 -11.82 3.84
CA TRP A 56 10.09 -11.02 3.54
C TRP A 56 9.93 -10.22 2.27
N VAL A 57 9.32 -10.86 1.26
CA VAL A 57 9.23 -10.33 -0.10
C VAL A 57 7.79 -10.41 -0.59
N ASP A 58 7.33 -9.33 -1.21
CA ASP A 58 6.09 -9.30 -1.99
C ASP A 58 6.41 -8.73 -3.38
N GLU A 59 6.68 -9.62 -4.35
CA GLU A 59 7.06 -9.23 -5.70
C GLU A 59 5.94 -8.63 -6.53
N ARG A 60 4.71 -8.61 -6.02
CA ARG A 60 3.62 -7.82 -6.59
C ARG A 60 3.91 -6.31 -6.53
N ARG A 61 4.83 -5.92 -5.66
CA ARG A 61 5.33 -4.54 -5.50
C ARG A 61 6.55 -4.25 -6.37
N ASP A 62 7.20 -5.26 -6.90
CA ASP A 62 8.33 -5.08 -7.82
C ASP A 62 7.81 -4.65 -9.19
N PRO A 63 8.13 -3.43 -9.68
CA PRO A 63 7.56 -2.92 -10.92
C PRO A 63 7.93 -3.75 -12.14
N MET A 64 9.12 -4.37 -12.14
CA MET A 64 9.60 -5.18 -13.26
C MET A 64 8.94 -6.55 -13.25
N LYS A 65 9.07 -7.29 -12.13
CA LYS A 65 8.52 -8.64 -12.00
C LYS A 65 7.00 -8.67 -12.09
N ALA A 66 6.33 -7.69 -11.44
CA ALA A 66 4.88 -7.60 -11.53
C ALA A 66 4.39 -7.28 -12.94
N THR A 67 5.15 -6.47 -13.72
CA THR A 67 4.81 -6.20 -15.11
C THR A 67 5.00 -7.43 -16.00
N ASP A 68 6.08 -8.20 -15.82
CA ASP A 68 6.29 -9.45 -16.55
C ASP A 68 5.20 -10.47 -16.25
N ALA A 69 4.78 -10.58 -14.99
CA ALA A 69 3.68 -11.45 -14.59
C ALA A 69 2.34 -10.99 -15.19
N ALA A 70 2.08 -9.67 -15.19
CA ALA A 70 0.86 -9.11 -15.78
C ALA A 70 0.79 -9.30 -17.29
N ALA A 71 1.92 -9.12 -17.99
CA ALA A 71 1.98 -9.35 -19.43
C ALA A 71 1.66 -10.81 -19.77
N ARG A 72 2.25 -11.78 -19.06
CA ARG A 72 1.92 -13.21 -19.26
C ARG A 72 0.46 -13.50 -18.94
N HIS A 73 -0.06 -12.96 -17.82
CA HIS A 73 -1.47 -13.15 -17.45
C HIS A 73 -2.43 -12.59 -18.50
N LEU A 74 -2.16 -11.39 -19.01
CA LEU A 74 -2.96 -10.78 -20.08
C LEU A 74 -2.85 -11.55 -21.39
N LYS A 75 -1.69 -12.09 -21.73
CA LYS A 75 -1.48 -12.96 -22.89
C LYS A 75 -2.35 -14.22 -22.80
N ASP A 76 -2.33 -14.89 -21.66
CA ASP A 76 -3.15 -16.09 -21.44
C ASP A 76 -4.65 -15.77 -21.54
N LEU A 77 -5.08 -14.65 -20.95
CA LEU A 77 -6.48 -14.21 -21.03
C LEU A 77 -6.87 -13.83 -22.46
N THR A 78 -5.97 -13.18 -23.22
CA THR A 78 -6.21 -12.85 -24.63
C THR A 78 -6.29 -14.11 -25.48
N GLY A 79 -5.40 -15.08 -25.26
CA GLY A 79 -5.45 -16.39 -25.93
C GLY A 79 -6.72 -17.17 -25.60
N MET A 80 -7.22 -17.07 -24.36
CA MET A 80 -8.44 -17.76 -23.92
C MET A 80 -9.71 -17.15 -24.53
N PHE A 81 -9.77 -15.84 -24.71
CA PHE A 81 -10.99 -15.14 -25.10
C PHE A 81 -10.97 -14.53 -26.51
N GLY A 82 -9.84 -14.52 -27.19
CA GLY A 82 -9.71 -13.95 -28.53
C GLY A 82 -9.92 -12.42 -28.63
N SER A 83 -10.14 -11.72 -27.50
CA SER A 83 -10.51 -10.32 -27.43
C SER A 83 -9.80 -9.62 -26.29
N TYR A 84 -9.25 -8.44 -26.55
CA TYR A 84 -8.62 -7.61 -25.50
C TYR A 84 -9.63 -7.08 -24.49
N TYR A 85 -10.86 -6.79 -24.88
CA TYR A 85 -11.91 -6.32 -23.99
C TYR A 85 -12.39 -7.44 -23.06
N LEU A 86 -12.58 -8.64 -23.59
CA LEU A 86 -12.90 -9.82 -22.78
C LEU A 86 -11.74 -10.20 -21.83
N ALA A 87 -10.50 -10.11 -22.32
CA ALA A 87 -9.32 -10.32 -21.48
C ALA A 87 -9.23 -9.30 -20.34
N ALA A 88 -9.48 -8.00 -20.60
CA ALA A 88 -9.53 -6.97 -19.58
C ALA A 88 -10.68 -7.20 -18.57
N ALA A 89 -11.85 -7.58 -19.06
CA ALA A 89 -12.97 -7.96 -18.19
C ALA A 89 -12.65 -9.18 -17.33
N ALA A 90 -11.94 -10.17 -17.89
CA ALA A 90 -11.47 -11.37 -17.18
C ALA A 90 -10.36 -11.07 -16.17
N TYR A 91 -9.48 -10.12 -16.46
CA TYR A 91 -8.48 -9.63 -15.53
C TYR A 91 -9.14 -9.10 -14.24
N ASN A 92 -10.20 -8.28 -14.39
CA ASN A 92 -10.94 -7.73 -13.26
C ASN A 92 -11.83 -8.76 -12.55
N ALA A 93 -12.63 -9.52 -13.30
CA ALA A 93 -13.69 -10.39 -12.76
C ALA A 93 -13.24 -11.82 -12.46
N GLY A 94 -12.11 -12.23 -13.06
CA GLY A 94 -11.64 -13.61 -13.14
C GLY A 94 -12.21 -14.33 -14.38
N ALA A 95 -11.36 -15.10 -15.07
CA ALA A 95 -11.67 -15.80 -16.31
C ALA A 95 -12.95 -16.65 -16.24
N GLY A 96 -13.11 -17.44 -15.16
CA GLY A 96 -14.27 -18.31 -14.99
C GLY A 96 -15.62 -17.58 -14.91
N ARG A 97 -15.63 -16.30 -14.53
CA ARG A 97 -16.86 -15.51 -14.55
C ARG A 97 -17.21 -15.07 -15.97
N VAL A 98 -16.23 -14.59 -16.70
CA VAL A 98 -16.42 -14.18 -18.09
C VAL A 98 -16.82 -15.39 -18.93
N SER A 99 -16.14 -16.53 -18.81
CA SER A 99 -16.51 -17.77 -19.49
C SER A 99 -17.98 -18.17 -19.24
N ARG A 100 -18.39 -18.20 -17.95
CA ARG A 100 -19.81 -18.49 -17.62
C ARG A 100 -20.78 -17.47 -18.17
N GLY A 101 -20.36 -16.21 -18.32
CA GLY A 101 -21.15 -15.18 -18.96
C GLY A 101 -21.34 -15.47 -20.46
N LEU A 102 -20.24 -15.76 -21.14
CA LEU A 102 -20.24 -16.08 -22.56
C LEU A 102 -21.11 -17.29 -22.90
N HIS A 103 -21.01 -18.39 -22.14
CA HIS A 103 -21.85 -19.59 -22.31
C HIS A 103 -23.35 -19.37 -22.10
N ARG A 104 -23.76 -18.24 -21.58
CA ARG A 104 -25.16 -17.87 -21.37
C ARG A 104 -25.65 -16.77 -22.31
N LEU A 105 -24.77 -16.26 -23.16
CA LEU A 105 -25.21 -15.40 -24.24
C LEU A 105 -26.00 -16.24 -25.25
N PRO A 106 -27.07 -15.70 -25.82
CA PRO A 106 -27.71 -16.34 -26.98
C PRO A 106 -26.71 -16.53 -28.11
N ASP A 107 -26.76 -17.68 -28.75
CA ASP A 107 -25.96 -17.96 -29.94
C ASP A 107 -26.22 -16.89 -31.00
N ASP A 108 -25.16 -16.39 -31.59
CA ASP A 108 -25.22 -15.46 -32.72
C ASP A 108 -24.50 -16.15 -33.87
N GLU A 109 -25.19 -16.45 -34.92
CA GLU A 109 -24.65 -17.15 -36.10
C GLU A 109 -23.49 -16.40 -36.76
N THR A 110 -23.33 -15.08 -36.45
CA THR A 110 -22.27 -14.24 -36.98
C THR A 110 -21.01 -14.26 -36.12
N ASP A 111 -21.06 -14.71 -34.87
CA ASP A 111 -19.97 -14.64 -33.89
C ASP A 111 -19.35 -16.02 -33.64
N THR A 112 -18.72 -16.60 -34.66
CA THR A 112 -18.02 -17.90 -34.54
C THR A 112 -16.79 -17.82 -33.63
N ILE A 113 -16.20 -16.62 -33.47
CA ILE A 113 -15.04 -16.36 -32.60
C ILE A 113 -15.37 -15.11 -31.75
N PRO A 114 -15.22 -15.17 -30.41
CA PRO A 114 -15.43 -14.01 -29.57
C PRO A 114 -14.56 -12.82 -29.99
N SER A 115 -15.16 -11.66 -30.11
CA SER A 115 -14.54 -10.41 -30.52
C SER A 115 -14.67 -9.33 -29.45
N ASP A 116 -14.12 -8.15 -29.67
CA ASP A 116 -14.34 -7.00 -28.78
C ASP A 116 -15.83 -6.58 -28.77
N ALA A 117 -16.60 -6.81 -29.84
CA ALA A 117 -18.04 -6.61 -29.86
C ALA A 117 -18.79 -7.55 -28.91
N THR A 118 -18.31 -8.78 -28.73
CA THR A 118 -18.86 -9.76 -27.80
C THR A 118 -18.85 -9.26 -26.36
N PHE A 119 -17.84 -8.44 -25.96
CA PHE A 119 -17.85 -7.80 -24.66
C PHE A 119 -19.06 -6.89 -24.46
N PHE A 120 -19.44 -6.09 -25.47
CA PHE A 120 -20.59 -5.19 -25.36
C PHE A 120 -21.91 -5.94 -25.32
N ARG A 121 -22.05 -7.06 -26.04
CA ARG A 121 -23.19 -7.95 -25.90
C ARG A 121 -23.30 -8.48 -24.45
N LEU A 122 -22.16 -8.90 -23.88
CA LEU A 122 -22.12 -9.35 -22.48
C LEU A 122 -22.37 -8.21 -21.49
N TYR A 123 -21.95 -6.99 -21.82
CA TYR A 123 -22.15 -5.76 -21.06
C TYR A 123 -23.67 -5.47 -20.86
N ASP A 124 -24.50 -5.64 -21.88
CA ASP A 124 -25.93 -5.34 -21.83
C ASP A 124 -26.72 -6.36 -21.00
N THR A 125 -26.11 -7.48 -20.63
CA THR A 125 -26.74 -8.52 -19.80
C THR A 125 -26.60 -8.21 -18.29
N LYS A 126 -27.23 -9.05 -17.46
CA LYS A 126 -27.02 -9.08 -16.00
C LYS A 126 -25.90 -10.05 -15.57
N LEU A 127 -25.16 -10.63 -16.51
CA LEU A 127 -24.16 -11.68 -16.25
C LEU A 127 -22.86 -11.14 -15.67
N LEU A 128 -22.50 -9.89 -16.02
CA LEU A 128 -21.37 -9.19 -15.41
C LEU A 128 -21.82 -8.26 -14.28
N ARG A 129 -20.95 -8.13 -13.26
CA ARG A 129 -21.14 -7.10 -12.22
C ARG A 129 -20.90 -5.71 -12.81
N ARG A 130 -21.52 -4.69 -12.22
CA ARG A 130 -21.35 -3.29 -12.63
C ARG A 130 -19.87 -2.87 -12.67
N GLU A 131 -19.09 -3.25 -11.65
CA GLU A 131 -17.65 -2.97 -11.60
C GLU A 131 -16.92 -3.47 -12.86
N THR A 132 -17.21 -4.71 -13.29
CA THR A 132 -16.59 -5.32 -14.47
C THR A 132 -17.10 -4.69 -15.77
N LYS A 133 -18.38 -4.33 -15.83
CA LYS A 133 -18.95 -3.59 -16.96
C LYS A 133 -18.25 -2.24 -17.14
N ASP A 134 -18.04 -1.51 -16.05
CA ASP A 134 -17.40 -0.19 -16.07
C ASP A 134 -15.87 -0.28 -16.33
N TYR A 135 -15.27 -1.47 -16.22
CA TYR A 135 -13.81 -1.64 -16.26
C TYR A 135 -13.25 -1.38 -17.66
N VAL A 136 -13.83 -1.98 -18.69
CA VAL A 136 -13.39 -1.79 -20.09
C VAL A 136 -13.62 -0.35 -20.57
N PRO A 137 -14.78 0.27 -20.37
CA PRO A 137 -14.97 1.69 -20.66
C PRO A 137 -13.95 2.61 -19.94
N LYS A 138 -13.60 2.31 -18.68
CA LYS A 138 -12.55 3.05 -17.96
C LYS A 138 -11.18 2.89 -18.60
N LEU A 139 -10.84 1.67 -19.06
CA LEU A 139 -9.59 1.42 -19.77
C LEU A 139 -9.52 2.26 -21.05
N ILE A 140 -10.59 2.26 -21.84
CA ILE A 140 -10.68 3.03 -23.09
C ILE A 140 -10.57 4.53 -22.79
N ALA A 141 -11.34 5.03 -21.83
CA ALA A 141 -11.30 6.44 -21.43
C ALA A 141 -9.88 6.85 -20.94
N ALA A 142 -9.23 6.02 -20.14
CA ALA A 142 -7.85 6.27 -19.70
C ALA A 142 -6.87 6.34 -20.86
N ALA A 143 -7.01 5.46 -21.85
CA ALA A 143 -6.20 5.47 -23.06
C ALA A 143 -6.44 6.73 -23.91
N MET A 144 -7.70 7.13 -24.10
CA MET A 144 -8.07 8.34 -24.84
C MET A 144 -7.50 9.61 -24.18
N ILE A 145 -7.70 9.75 -22.88
CA ILE A 145 -7.20 10.90 -22.11
C ILE A 145 -5.66 10.96 -22.17
N ALA A 146 -5.01 9.84 -21.99
CA ALA A 146 -3.54 9.79 -21.96
C ALA A 146 -2.90 9.99 -23.34
N LYS A 147 -3.60 9.69 -24.42
CA LYS A 147 -3.13 9.96 -25.81
C LYS A 147 -3.34 11.42 -26.24
N GLU A 148 -4.42 12.05 -25.77
CA GLU A 148 -4.80 13.41 -26.12
C GLU A 148 -5.06 14.28 -24.87
N PRO A 149 -4.08 14.43 -23.95
CA PRO A 149 -4.32 15.02 -22.63
C PRO A 149 -4.82 16.47 -22.74
N LEU A 150 -4.30 17.26 -23.67
CA LEU A 150 -4.73 18.64 -23.87
C LEU A 150 -6.22 18.77 -24.20
N LYS A 151 -6.78 17.85 -24.97
CA LYS A 151 -8.21 17.79 -25.31
C LYS A 151 -9.11 17.66 -24.08
N TYR A 152 -8.59 17.04 -23.03
CA TYR A 152 -9.30 16.80 -21.78
C TYR A 152 -8.85 17.73 -20.65
N GLY A 153 -8.11 18.80 -20.95
CA GLY A 153 -7.70 19.82 -19.98
C GLY A 153 -6.51 19.40 -19.09
N PHE A 154 -5.78 18.37 -19.47
CA PHE A 154 -4.56 17.95 -18.76
C PHE A 154 -3.31 18.50 -19.47
N PRO A 155 -2.26 18.86 -18.73
CA PRO A 155 -0.98 19.20 -19.35
C PRO A 155 -0.40 17.97 -20.05
N PRO A 156 0.42 18.15 -21.11
CA PRO A 156 1.11 17.02 -21.71
C PRO A 156 1.99 16.34 -20.67
N PRO A 157 2.10 15.00 -20.70
CA PRO A 157 2.98 14.29 -19.78
C PRO A 157 4.42 14.75 -20.02
N SER A 158 5.17 14.93 -18.94
CA SER A 158 6.61 15.12 -19.05
C SER A 158 7.24 13.92 -19.76
N PRO A 159 8.28 14.12 -20.56
CA PRO A 159 8.97 13.02 -21.21
C PRO A 159 9.31 11.93 -20.16
N GLU A 160 8.94 10.69 -20.42
CA GLU A 160 9.27 9.56 -19.55
C GLU A 160 10.81 9.37 -19.55
N VAL A 161 11.48 10.01 -18.62
CA VAL A 161 12.85 9.64 -18.29
C VAL A 161 12.76 8.44 -17.36
N ALA A 162 13.16 7.28 -17.87
CA ALA A 162 13.31 6.10 -17.01
C ALA A 162 14.27 6.48 -15.88
N THR A 163 13.82 6.36 -14.63
CA THR A 163 14.71 6.59 -13.49
C THR A 163 15.82 5.54 -13.56
N PRO A 164 17.06 5.94 -13.90
CA PRO A 164 18.16 4.99 -13.96
C PRO A 164 18.41 4.44 -12.55
N TYR A 165 18.83 3.21 -12.49
CA TYR A 165 19.26 2.58 -11.23
C TYR A 165 20.36 1.58 -11.53
N ASP A 166 21.26 1.41 -10.56
CA ASP A 166 22.20 0.31 -10.54
C ASP A 166 21.65 -0.83 -9.70
N SER A 167 22.32 -1.96 -9.69
CA SER A 167 21.95 -3.07 -8.83
C SER A 167 23.13 -3.90 -8.42
N ILE A 168 23.05 -4.49 -7.23
CA ILE A 168 23.99 -5.49 -6.74
C ILE A 168 23.21 -6.75 -6.33
N VAL A 169 23.91 -7.89 -6.34
CA VAL A 169 23.40 -9.12 -5.75
C VAL A 169 24.07 -9.29 -4.37
N VAL A 170 23.25 -9.32 -3.33
CA VAL A 170 23.71 -9.67 -1.98
C VAL A 170 23.49 -11.16 -1.76
N ALA A 171 24.51 -11.85 -1.27
CA ALA A 171 24.54 -13.31 -1.21
C ALA A 171 23.58 -13.89 -0.15
N ASP A 172 23.34 -13.15 0.92
CA ASP A 172 22.54 -13.60 2.08
C ASP A 172 21.81 -12.43 2.72
N GLN A 173 21.15 -12.67 3.84
CA GLN A 173 20.42 -11.66 4.59
C GLN A 173 21.33 -10.47 4.92
N THR A 174 20.96 -9.30 4.40
CA THR A 174 21.71 -8.06 4.57
C THR A 174 20.76 -6.93 4.95
N GLY A 175 21.13 -6.12 5.93
CA GLY A 175 20.39 -4.93 6.34
C GLY A 175 20.38 -3.88 5.24
N LEU A 176 19.22 -3.29 4.93
CA LEU A 176 19.14 -2.18 3.97
C LEU A 176 19.90 -0.96 4.45
N ASP A 177 20.06 -0.77 5.75
CA ASP A 177 20.90 0.28 6.35
C ASP A 177 22.40 0.04 6.11
N VAL A 178 22.83 -1.22 6.09
CA VAL A 178 24.18 -1.60 5.72
C VAL A 178 24.43 -1.29 4.25
N ILE A 179 23.53 -1.70 3.37
CA ILE A 179 23.63 -1.42 1.93
C ILE A 179 23.57 0.09 1.68
N ALA A 180 22.69 0.82 2.37
CA ALA A 180 22.58 2.27 2.23
C ALA A 180 23.88 2.98 2.55
N ARG A 181 24.58 2.54 3.59
CA ARG A 181 25.89 3.05 4.00
C ARG A 181 26.97 2.77 2.98
N LEU A 182 27.01 1.54 2.42
CA LEU A 182 27.96 1.16 1.37
C LEU A 182 27.72 1.92 0.06
N ALA A 183 26.45 2.19 -0.26
CA ALA A 183 26.06 2.90 -1.47
C ALA A 183 26.01 4.42 -1.31
N ASP A 184 26.41 4.97 -0.16
CA ASP A 184 26.34 6.40 0.17
C ASP A 184 24.94 6.98 -0.17
N THR A 185 23.89 6.33 0.38
CA THR A 185 22.49 6.69 0.17
C THR A 185 21.68 6.49 1.45
N THR A 186 20.36 6.72 1.37
CA THR A 186 19.47 6.55 2.51
C THR A 186 18.67 5.24 2.42
N VAL A 187 18.24 4.72 3.58
CA VAL A 187 17.33 3.56 3.61
C VAL A 187 16.01 3.88 2.93
N ALA A 188 15.55 5.14 2.98
CA ALA A 188 14.33 5.59 2.32
C ALA A 188 14.45 5.46 0.80
N ALA A 189 15.54 5.94 0.20
CA ALA A 189 15.82 5.81 -1.23
C ALA A 189 15.92 4.33 -1.66
N LEU A 190 16.59 3.49 -0.88
CA LEU A 190 16.65 2.05 -1.17
C LEU A 190 15.27 1.39 -1.12
N ARG A 191 14.41 1.76 -0.19
CA ARG A 191 13.05 1.22 -0.10
C ARG A 191 12.16 1.67 -1.23
N GLU A 192 12.33 2.87 -1.73
CA GLU A 192 11.63 3.37 -2.92
C GLU A 192 12.00 2.57 -4.16
N LEU A 193 13.29 2.29 -4.35
CA LEU A 193 13.79 1.47 -5.45
C LEU A 193 13.45 -0.03 -5.30
N ASN A 194 13.24 -0.49 -4.06
CA ASN A 194 13.02 -1.91 -3.73
C ASN A 194 11.74 -2.12 -2.90
N PRO A 195 10.56 -1.71 -3.39
CA PRO A 195 9.31 -1.77 -2.64
C PRO A 195 8.85 -3.20 -2.34
N GLN A 196 9.43 -4.21 -2.99
CA GLN A 196 9.18 -5.63 -2.76
C GLN A 196 9.69 -6.11 -1.40
N TYR A 197 10.72 -5.48 -0.81
CA TYR A 197 11.22 -5.87 0.50
C TYR A 197 10.31 -5.35 1.61
N LEU A 198 9.64 -6.26 2.31
CA LEU A 198 8.70 -5.93 3.38
C LEU A 198 9.39 -5.61 4.70
N ARG A 199 10.67 -5.96 4.82
CA ARG A 199 11.53 -5.73 5.99
C ARG A 199 12.66 -4.78 5.62
N LEU A 200 13.37 -4.28 6.62
CA LEU A 200 14.59 -3.50 6.40
C LEU A 200 15.81 -4.39 6.16
N THR A 201 15.59 -5.59 5.67
CA THR A 201 16.63 -6.54 5.30
C THR A 201 16.19 -7.31 4.06
N THR A 202 17.15 -7.84 3.32
CA THR A 202 16.87 -8.89 2.33
C THR A 202 16.47 -10.19 3.03
N PRO A 203 15.82 -11.14 2.33
CA PRO A 203 15.46 -12.44 2.91
C PRO A 203 16.68 -13.27 3.26
N PRO A 204 16.61 -14.12 4.31
CA PRO A 204 17.70 -15.05 4.64
C PRO A 204 17.80 -16.21 3.65
N GLY A 205 19.01 -16.73 3.48
CA GLY A 205 19.28 -18.00 2.77
C GLY A 205 19.03 -17.93 1.25
N THR A 206 18.89 -16.76 0.67
CA THR A 206 18.71 -16.58 -0.78
C THR A 206 19.42 -15.34 -1.28
N PRO A 207 20.19 -15.43 -2.35
CA PRO A 207 20.72 -14.26 -3.02
C PRO A 207 19.60 -13.30 -3.43
N SER A 208 19.84 -12.01 -3.28
CA SER A 208 18.82 -10.99 -3.48
C SER A 208 19.37 -9.83 -4.30
N LEU A 209 18.65 -9.47 -5.37
CA LEU A 209 18.95 -8.28 -6.16
C LEU A 209 18.46 -7.04 -5.43
N VAL A 210 19.38 -6.11 -5.15
CA VAL A 210 19.04 -4.81 -4.55
C VAL A 210 19.37 -3.71 -5.56
N ARG A 211 18.34 -2.91 -5.90
CA ARG A 211 18.48 -1.73 -6.75
C ARG A 211 19.05 -0.58 -5.93
N LEU A 212 19.94 0.17 -6.53
CA LEU A 212 20.68 1.28 -5.96
C LEU A 212 20.46 2.55 -6.79
N PRO A 213 20.68 3.74 -6.24
CA PRO A 213 20.80 4.93 -7.05
C PRO A 213 21.84 4.79 -8.15
N PRO A 214 21.70 5.48 -9.28
CA PRO A 214 22.62 5.37 -10.40
C PRO A 214 24.04 5.80 -10.01
N GLY A 215 25.04 5.16 -10.61
CA GLY A 215 26.47 5.40 -10.35
C GLY A 215 27.01 4.76 -9.06
N ARG A 216 26.19 3.95 -8.35
CA ARG A 216 26.57 3.35 -7.06
C ARG A 216 26.82 1.83 -7.13
N GLY A 217 26.58 1.20 -8.29
CA GLY A 217 26.63 -0.27 -8.42
C GLY A 217 27.98 -0.87 -8.12
N GLU A 218 29.01 -0.47 -8.87
CA GLU A 218 30.35 -1.06 -8.82
C GLU A 218 31.01 -0.84 -7.45
N THR A 219 31.04 0.39 -6.98
CA THR A 219 31.64 0.73 -5.67
C THR A 219 30.98 -0.01 -4.52
N THR A 220 29.64 -0.13 -4.56
CA THR A 220 28.88 -0.87 -3.54
C THR A 220 29.16 -2.36 -3.61
N ALA A 221 29.26 -2.94 -4.82
CA ALA A 221 29.55 -4.36 -5.00
C ALA A 221 30.92 -4.72 -4.43
N LEU A 222 31.96 -3.91 -4.70
CA LEU A 222 33.30 -4.10 -4.16
C LEU A 222 33.30 -4.00 -2.64
N ALA A 223 32.72 -2.94 -2.07
CA ALA A 223 32.64 -2.76 -0.63
C ALA A 223 31.82 -3.86 0.07
N TYR A 224 30.80 -4.39 -0.59
CA TYR A 224 30.01 -5.52 -0.07
C TYR A 224 30.82 -6.83 -0.09
N ALA A 225 31.62 -7.08 -1.10
CA ALA A 225 32.46 -8.26 -1.21
C ALA A 225 33.50 -8.33 -0.05
N GLU A 226 34.05 -7.20 0.33
CA GLU A 226 35.00 -7.07 1.46
C GLU A 226 34.30 -7.12 2.84
N LEU A 227 32.98 -6.97 2.90
CA LEU A 227 32.24 -6.89 4.16
C LEU A 227 32.09 -8.28 4.80
N PRO A 228 32.63 -8.52 6.00
CA PRO A 228 32.43 -9.78 6.71
C PRO A 228 30.95 -10.09 6.94
N ALA A 229 30.57 -11.36 6.85
CA ALA A 229 29.18 -11.80 7.04
C ALA A 229 28.58 -11.32 8.38
N SER A 230 29.38 -11.27 9.44
CA SER A 230 28.96 -10.78 10.76
C SER A 230 28.57 -9.29 10.78
N LYS A 231 29.02 -8.49 9.80
CA LYS A 231 28.74 -7.06 9.68
C LYS A 231 27.63 -6.74 8.66
N ARG A 232 27.06 -7.76 7.99
CA ARG A 232 25.97 -7.58 7.01
C ARG A 232 24.62 -7.26 7.65
N MET A 233 24.49 -7.46 8.96
CA MET A 233 23.28 -7.18 9.73
C MET A 233 23.60 -6.27 10.91
N SER A 234 22.93 -5.13 10.99
CA SER A 234 23.04 -4.17 12.11
C SER A 234 22.08 -4.48 13.26
N TYR A 235 21.08 -5.33 13.02
CA TYR A 235 20.09 -5.75 14.02
C TYR A 235 19.55 -7.14 13.73
N ARG A 236 18.92 -7.73 14.75
CA ARG A 236 18.14 -8.99 14.63
C ARG A 236 16.73 -8.79 15.15
N GLU A 237 15.77 -9.44 14.54
CA GLU A 237 14.41 -9.55 15.07
C GLU A 237 14.33 -10.77 16.00
N HIS A 238 13.95 -10.54 17.26
CA HIS A 238 13.76 -11.59 18.25
C HIS A 238 12.27 -11.75 18.58
N ALA A 239 11.73 -12.95 18.41
CA ALA A 239 10.39 -13.29 18.87
C ALA A 239 10.43 -13.64 20.37
N VAL A 240 9.84 -12.78 21.19
CA VAL A 240 9.85 -12.91 22.64
C VAL A 240 9.15 -14.21 23.08
N ARG A 241 9.80 -14.99 23.93
CA ARG A 241 9.23 -16.17 24.57
C ARG A 241 8.59 -15.79 25.91
N ALA A 242 7.74 -16.68 26.42
CA ALA A 242 7.14 -16.49 27.75
C ALA A 242 8.24 -16.39 28.82
N GLY A 243 8.17 -15.36 29.69
CA GLY A 243 9.14 -15.14 30.74
C GLY A 243 10.40 -14.37 30.36
N GLU A 244 10.64 -14.08 29.07
CA GLU A 244 11.79 -13.27 28.65
C GLU A 244 11.59 -11.80 29.03
N THR A 245 12.69 -11.17 29.46
CA THR A 245 12.75 -9.75 29.85
C THR A 245 13.73 -8.97 28.98
N LEU A 246 13.58 -7.65 28.91
CA LEU A 246 14.55 -6.78 28.21
C LEU A 246 15.96 -6.93 28.74
N GLY A 247 16.14 -7.11 30.06
CA GLY A 247 17.44 -7.35 30.65
C GLY A 247 18.04 -8.71 30.25
N GLY A 248 17.20 -9.76 30.19
CA GLY A 248 17.59 -11.08 29.70
C GLY A 248 18.03 -11.07 28.23
N LEU A 249 17.28 -10.34 27.39
CA LEU A 249 17.64 -10.17 25.98
C LEU A 249 18.95 -9.38 25.81
N ALA A 250 19.10 -8.30 26.54
CA ALA A 250 20.32 -7.49 26.55
C ALA A 250 21.57 -8.34 26.89
N LYS A 251 21.49 -9.13 27.95
CA LYS A 251 22.55 -10.08 28.34
C LYS A 251 22.80 -11.15 27.28
N ARG A 252 21.75 -11.75 26.74
CA ARG A 252 21.82 -12.81 25.72
C ARG A 252 22.52 -12.36 24.44
N TYR A 253 22.25 -11.13 24.01
CA TYR A 253 22.78 -10.60 22.75
C TYR A 253 24.03 -9.71 22.93
N GLY A 254 24.48 -9.50 24.17
CA GLY A 254 25.67 -8.68 24.46
C GLY A 254 25.49 -7.20 24.11
N VAL A 255 24.27 -6.66 24.25
CA VAL A 255 23.92 -5.28 23.88
C VAL A 255 23.34 -4.53 25.07
N ALA A 256 23.45 -3.20 25.07
CA ALA A 256 22.86 -2.40 26.15
C ALA A 256 21.32 -2.45 26.09
N LYS A 257 20.67 -2.56 27.24
CA LYS A 257 19.19 -2.50 27.36
C LYS A 257 18.64 -1.19 26.76
N ALA A 258 19.39 -0.09 26.90
CA ALA A 258 19.04 1.20 26.34
C ALA A 258 18.96 1.16 24.80
N ASP A 259 19.87 0.44 24.13
CA ASP A 259 19.91 0.31 22.66
C ASP A 259 18.71 -0.50 22.17
N ILE A 260 18.31 -1.57 22.89
CA ILE A 260 17.08 -2.31 22.57
C ILE A 260 15.86 -1.39 22.71
N ILE A 261 15.76 -0.59 23.79
CA ILE A 261 14.65 0.35 23.98
C ILE A 261 14.67 1.43 22.89
N ALA A 262 15.83 1.97 22.54
CA ALA A 262 15.97 2.95 21.47
C ALA A 262 15.52 2.41 20.11
N ALA A 263 15.88 1.17 19.79
CA ALA A 263 15.46 0.49 18.56
C ALA A 263 13.97 0.10 18.55
N ASN A 264 13.30 0.12 19.70
CA ASN A 264 11.91 -0.24 19.87
C ASN A 264 11.12 0.82 20.67
N PRO A 265 10.85 2.00 20.11
CA PRO A 265 10.23 3.11 20.88
C PRO A 265 8.91 2.74 21.56
N ARG A 266 8.18 1.76 21.00
CA ARG A 266 6.90 1.25 21.57
C ARG A 266 7.07 0.47 22.89
N LEU A 267 8.30 0.10 23.25
CA LEU A 267 8.62 -0.63 24.49
C LEU A 267 8.90 0.27 25.69
N ARG A 268 8.99 1.59 25.49
CA ARG A 268 9.25 2.53 26.59
C ARG A 268 8.19 2.35 27.68
N GLY A 269 8.64 1.99 28.90
CA GLY A 269 7.76 1.79 30.07
C GLY A 269 6.84 0.57 29.97
N ARG A 270 7.08 -0.38 29.07
CA ARG A 270 6.24 -1.57 28.90
C ARG A 270 7.04 -2.85 29.07
N SER A 271 6.39 -3.88 29.64
CA SER A 271 6.94 -5.23 29.70
C SER A 271 6.82 -5.94 28.35
N LEU A 272 7.73 -6.88 28.08
CA LEU A 272 7.67 -7.74 26.89
C LEU A 272 6.48 -8.70 26.98
N ARG A 273 5.91 -9.00 25.83
CA ARG A 273 4.82 -9.97 25.70
C ARG A 273 5.28 -11.16 24.84
N ALA A 274 4.94 -12.37 25.26
CA ALA A 274 5.23 -13.57 24.46
C ALA A 274 4.62 -13.44 23.04
N GLY A 275 5.41 -13.80 22.03
CA GLY A 275 5.06 -13.65 20.62
C GLY A 275 5.31 -12.25 20.02
N GLN A 276 5.71 -11.28 20.84
CA GLN A 276 6.11 -9.96 20.37
C GLN A 276 7.48 -10.03 19.68
N THR A 277 7.63 -9.33 18.55
CA THR A 277 8.93 -9.17 17.89
C THR A 277 9.64 -7.95 18.46
N VAL A 278 10.89 -8.13 18.87
CA VAL A 278 11.79 -7.08 19.37
C VAL A 278 12.99 -6.98 18.44
N VAL A 279 13.31 -5.77 18.04
CA VAL A 279 14.52 -5.45 17.29
C VAL A 279 15.69 -5.33 18.27
N VAL A 280 16.71 -6.14 18.06
CA VAL A 280 17.93 -6.14 18.88
C VAL A 280 19.09 -5.66 18.00
N PRO A 281 19.65 -4.46 18.26
CA PRO A 281 20.85 -3.98 17.55
C PRO A 281 22.02 -4.94 17.76
N THR A 282 22.85 -5.16 16.74
CA THR A 282 23.98 -6.09 16.80
C THR A 282 25.33 -5.40 16.60
N LEU A 283 25.34 -4.18 16.08
CA LEU A 283 26.52 -3.38 15.75
C LEU A 283 26.51 -2.00 16.44
N GLY A 284 25.96 -1.91 17.65
CA GLY A 284 25.76 -0.65 18.36
C GLY A 284 24.41 0.01 18.09
N PRO A 285 24.18 1.26 18.55
CA PRO A 285 22.94 1.98 18.37
C PRO A 285 22.57 2.10 16.89
N LEU A 286 21.29 1.83 16.58
CA LEU A 286 20.79 1.98 15.20
C LEU A 286 20.68 3.47 14.82
N PRO A 287 20.94 3.82 13.55
CA PRO A 287 20.64 5.15 13.04
C PRO A 287 19.20 5.56 13.31
N ALA A 288 18.96 6.84 13.58
CA ALA A 288 17.62 7.35 13.91
C ALA A 288 16.59 7.10 12.80
N GLU A 289 17.02 7.13 11.53
CA GLU A 289 16.20 6.79 10.37
C GLU A 289 15.73 5.34 10.43
N VAL A 290 16.64 4.40 10.66
CA VAL A 290 16.34 2.95 10.77
C VAL A 290 15.38 2.70 11.93
N THR A 291 15.65 3.30 13.08
CA THR A 291 14.79 3.21 14.27
C THR A 291 13.38 3.72 13.97
N ARG A 292 13.25 4.84 13.26
CA ARG A 292 11.97 5.42 12.86
C ARG A 292 11.21 4.50 11.91
N GLN A 293 11.89 3.94 10.92
CA GLN A 293 11.27 3.04 9.95
C GLN A 293 10.88 1.70 10.56
N LEU A 294 11.68 1.15 11.48
CA LEU A 294 11.33 -0.05 12.25
C LEU A 294 10.11 0.19 13.14
N ALA A 295 10.03 1.36 13.77
CA ALA A 295 8.88 1.76 14.58
C ALA A 295 7.61 1.95 13.73
N ALA A 296 7.72 2.41 12.49
CA ALA A 296 6.59 2.59 11.56
C ALA A 296 6.14 1.27 10.91
N ALA A 297 6.99 0.24 10.86
CA ALA A 297 6.62 -1.04 10.30
C ALA A 297 5.52 -1.71 11.14
N PRO A 298 4.43 -2.26 10.54
CA PRO A 298 3.43 -3.03 11.27
C PRO A 298 4.10 -4.25 11.88
N SER A 299 4.12 -4.35 13.21
CA SER A 299 4.63 -5.54 13.89
C SER A 299 3.58 -6.65 13.85
N ASP A 300 4.01 -7.92 13.84
CA ASP A 300 3.07 -9.04 14.02
C ASP A 300 2.36 -8.99 15.37
N ALA A 301 2.95 -8.32 16.37
CA ALA A 301 2.33 -8.02 17.66
C ALA A 301 1.13 -7.05 17.58
N ASP A 302 1.01 -6.28 16.49
CA ASP A 302 -0.14 -5.41 16.25
C ASP A 302 -1.37 -6.19 15.77
N PHE A 303 -1.22 -7.50 15.52
CA PHE A 303 -2.28 -8.34 15.01
C PHE A 303 -2.46 -9.60 15.86
N HIS A 304 -3.71 -9.98 16.03
CA HIS A 304 -4.12 -11.26 16.62
C HIS A 304 -4.73 -12.14 15.55
N ARG A 305 -4.32 -13.39 15.47
CA ARG A 305 -4.99 -14.39 14.65
C ARG A 305 -6.08 -15.04 15.49
N VAL A 306 -7.33 -14.82 15.10
CA VAL A 306 -8.51 -15.32 15.80
C VAL A 306 -8.46 -16.84 15.88
N ARG A 307 -8.59 -17.40 17.09
CA ARG A 307 -8.71 -18.83 17.32
C ARG A 307 -10.18 -19.26 17.28
N ARG A 308 -10.43 -20.55 17.12
CA ARG A 308 -11.77 -21.11 17.16
C ARG A 308 -12.43 -20.78 18.52
N GLY A 309 -13.62 -20.18 18.49
CA GLY A 309 -14.36 -19.77 19.69
C GLY A 309 -14.03 -18.37 20.22
N GLU A 310 -13.02 -17.67 19.70
CA GLU A 310 -12.76 -16.28 20.11
C GLU A 310 -13.73 -15.30 19.45
N ASN A 311 -14.09 -14.25 20.19
CA ASN A 311 -14.86 -13.11 19.70
C ASN A 311 -14.12 -11.81 20.01
N LEU A 312 -14.59 -10.68 19.43
CA LEU A 312 -13.94 -9.38 19.61
C LEU A 312 -13.84 -8.95 21.09
N ARG A 313 -14.79 -9.32 21.93
CA ARG A 313 -14.76 -8.97 23.37
C ARG A 313 -13.62 -9.69 24.10
N LEU A 314 -13.44 -10.99 23.84
CA LEU A 314 -12.34 -11.77 24.42
C LEU A 314 -10.98 -11.27 23.92
N ILE A 315 -10.89 -10.97 22.61
CA ILE A 315 -9.66 -10.41 22.01
C ILE A 315 -9.37 -9.04 22.62
N ALA A 316 -10.36 -8.17 22.76
CA ALA A 316 -10.23 -6.84 23.37
C ALA A 316 -9.71 -6.93 24.82
N GLY A 317 -10.29 -7.80 25.65
CA GLY A 317 -9.84 -8.04 27.01
C GLY A 317 -8.41 -8.55 27.09
N ARG A 318 -8.00 -9.47 26.18
CA ARG A 318 -6.62 -9.98 26.14
C ARG A 318 -5.59 -8.90 25.85
N TYR A 319 -5.91 -7.92 25.02
CA TYR A 319 -4.99 -6.86 24.58
C TYR A 319 -5.18 -5.54 25.34
N GLY A 320 -6.09 -5.48 26.34
CA GLY A 320 -6.34 -4.27 27.11
C GLY A 320 -6.90 -3.11 26.29
N VAL A 321 -7.67 -3.43 25.25
CA VAL A 321 -8.32 -2.45 24.36
C VAL A 321 -9.82 -2.64 24.38
N THR A 322 -10.58 -1.64 23.93
CA THR A 322 -12.03 -1.76 23.83
C THR A 322 -12.44 -2.49 22.55
N GLN A 323 -13.59 -3.17 22.59
CA GLN A 323 -14.17 -3.79 21.39
C GLN A 323 -14.40 -2.75 20.28
N HIS A 324 -14.77 -1.53 20.64
CA HIS A 324 -14.94 -0.42 19.69
C HIS A 324 -13.63 -0.04 19.01
N GLN A 325 -12.52 0.02 19.75
CA GLN A 325 -11.19 0.24 19.14
C GLN A 325 -10.84 -0.85 18.14
N LEU A 326 -11.09 -2.13 18.46
CA LEU A 326 -10.87 -3.22 17.51
C LEU A 326 -11.76 -3.08 16.27
N GLN A 327 -13.03 -2.68 16.43
CA GLN A 327 -13.93 -2.45 15.29
C GLN A 327 -13.42 -1.33 14.40
N VAL A 328 -12.99 -0.20 14.95
CA VAL A 328 -12.45 0.95 14.23
C VAL A 328 -11.16 0.58 13.49
N TRP A 329 -10.19 -0.04 14.19
CA TRP A 329 -8.88 -0.38 13.62
C TRP A 329 -8.95 -1.44 12.52
N ASN A 330 -9.99 -2.27 12.54
CA ASN A 330 -10.20 -3.33 11.55
C ASN A 330 -11.33 -3.03 10.56
N ARG A 331 -11.93 -1.83 10.62
CA ARG A 331 -13.04 -1.39 9.76
C ARG A 331 -14.23 -2.37 9.75
N LEU A 332 -14.54 -2.93 10.93
CA LEU A 332 -15.60 -3.93 11.08
C LEU A 332 -17.00 -3.30 11.22
N GLY A 333 -17.10 -1.98 11.28
CA GLY A 333 -18.37 -1.29 11.53
C GLY A 333 -18.97 -1.75 12.85
N LYS A 334 -20.25 -2.13 12.86
CA LYS A 334 -20.95 -2.66 14.05
C LYS A 334 -20.79 -4.19 14.21
N ALA A 335 -20.06 -4.86 13.32
CA ALA A 335 -19.90 -6.32 13.38
C ALA A 335 -19.07 -6.73 14.61
N THR A 336 -19.57 -7.70 15.35
CA THR A 336 -18.93 -8.28 16.56
C THR A 336 -18.39 -9.68 16.29
N ARG A 337 -18.82 -10.31 15.20
CA ARG A 337 -18.39 -11.67 14.82
C ARG A 337 -17.09 -11.63 14.04
N VAL A 338 -16.16 -12.47 14.43
CA VAL A 338 -14.87 -12.71 13.74
C VAL A 338 -14.76 -14.21 13.44
N ARG A 339 -13.99 -14.56 12.42
CA ARG A 339 -13.83 -15.95 11.98
C ARG A 339 -12.50 -16.51 12.46
N ALA A 340 -12.46 -17.79 12.83
CA ALA A 340 -11.20 -18.48 13.13
C ALA A 340 -10.22 -18.33 11.95
N GLY A 341 -8.95 -18.02 12.25
CA GLY A 341 -7.92 -17.71 11.27
C GLY A 341 -7.90 -16.26 10.79
N GLN A 342 -8.94 -15.45 11.07
CA GLN A 342 -8.97 -14.03 10.72
C GLN A 342 -7.88 -13.28 11.48
N ARG A 343 -7.19 -12.36 10.80
CA ARG A 343 -6.18 -11.49 11.41
C ARG A 343 -6.83 -10.19 11.83
N ILE A 344 -6.80 -9.89 13.13
CA ILE A 344 -7.41 -8.69 13.75
C ILE A 344 -6.28 -7.81 14.26
N ARG A 345 -6.27 -6.55 13.85
CA ARG A 345 -5.38 -5.52 14.40
C ARG A 345 -5.76 -5.22 15.85
N VAL A 346 -4.79 -5.34 16.75
CA VAL A 346 -4.98 -5.17 18.21
C VAL A 346 -4.20 -3.98 18.78
N ALA A 347 -3.56 -3.21 17.91
CA ALA A 347 -2.89 -1.95 18.24
C ALA A 347 -3.44 -0.82 17.34
N PRO A 348 -3.39 0.46 17.78
CA PRO A 348 -3.83 1.57 16.95
C PRO A 348 -3.06 1.59 15.64
N PRO A 349 -3.74 1.82 14.50
CA PRO A 349 -3.03 2.09 13.26
C PRO A 349 -2.17 3.34 13.47
N GLU A 350 -0.93 3.29 13.02
CA GLU A 350 -0.11 4.51 12.92
C GLU A 350 -0.90 5.55 12.10
N PRO A 351 -0.85 6.83 12.48
CA PRO A 351 -1.40 7.87 11.65
C PRO A 351 -0.69 7.72 10.30
N SER A 352 -1.44 7.29 9.29
CA SER A 352 -0.94 7.30 7.92
C SER A 352 -0.59 8.76 7.66
N VAL A 353 0.70 9.07 7.59
CA VAL A 353 1.16 10.26 6.89
C VAL A 353 0.67 10.03 5.47
N ARG A 354 -0.50 10.58 5.18
CA ARG A 354 -0.92 10.76 3.80
C ARG A 354 0.18 11.66 3.25
N THR A 355 1.13 11.06 2.55
CA THR A 355 1.89 11.78 1.54
C THR A 355 0.85 12.26 0.55
N ALA A 356 0.31 13.44 0.82
CA ALA A 356 -0.24 14.25 -0.22
C ALA A 356 0.94 14.45 -1.18
N SER A 357 0.90 13.75 -2.30
CA SER A 357 1.64 14.19 -3.46
C SER A 357 1.11 15.59 -3.75
N LYS A 358 1.80 16.57 -3.20
CA LYS A 358 1.66 17.95 -3.62
C LYS A 358 2.16 17.99 -5.06
N ALA A 359 1.22 17.95 -6.00
CA ALA A 359 1.41 18.66 -7.23
C ALA A 359 1.72 20.11 -6.81
N SER A 360 2.98 20.51 -6.98
CA SER A 360 3.47 21.85 -6.76
C SER A 360 2.90 22.74 -7.86
N GLY A 361 1.72 23.28 -7.58
CA GLY A 361 1.24 24.49 -8.21
C GLY A 361 1.18 25.52 -7.10
N SER A 362 2.03 26.52 -7.15
CA SER A 362 2.06 27.63 -6.19
C SER A 362 0.74 28.39 -6.27
N ARG A 363 -0.15 28.09 -5.32
CA ARG A 363 -1.28 28.96 -5.00
C ARG A 363 -0.85 29.89 -3.89
N THR A 364 -1.02 31.18 -4.09
CA THR A 364 -0.70 32.23 -3.14
C THR A 364 -1.50 32.07 -1.85
N ALA A 365 -0.94 32.46 -0.72
CA ALA A 365 -1.54 32.35 0.63
C ALA A 365 -2.95 32.95 0.73
N ALA A 366 -3.36 33.83 -0.17
CA ALA A 366 -4.68 34.44 -0.25
C ALA A 366 -5.76 33.46 -0.77
N GLU A 367 -5.43 32.49 -1.61
CA GLU A 367 -6.39 31.48 -2.13
C GLU A 367 -6.64 30.32 -1.16
N GLN A 368 -5.75 30.07 -0.20
CA GLN A 368 -5.91 29.05 0.83
C GLN A 368 -6.90 29.45 1.94
N ALA A 369 -7.14 30.74 2.13
CA ALA A 369 -8.08 31.28 3.12
C ALA A 369 -9.55 31.22 2.67
N ALA A 370 -9.83 30.95 1.39
CA ALA A 370 -11.17 31.11 0.81
C ALA A 370 -12.07 29.88 0.78
N ALA A 371 -11.69 28.71 1.30
CA ALA A 371 -12.36 27.45 0.94
C ALA A 371 -12.89 26.57 2.08
N ARG A 372 -12.99 27.04 3.33
CA ARG A 372 -13.66 26.24 4.37
C ARG A 372 -15.01 26.83 4.71
N SER A 373 -16.08 26.27 4.15
CA SER A 373 -17.44 26.61 4.55
C SER A 373 -18.18 25.40 5.12
N HIS A 374 -19.03 25.63 6.10
CA HIS A 374 -19.89 24.62 6.72
C HIS A 374 -21.37 25.04 6.60
N VAL A 375 -22.22 24.10 6.19
CA VAL A 375 -23.68 24.31 6.18
C VAL A 375 -24.26 23.74 7.47
N VAL A 376 -24.87 24.59 8.28
CA VAL A 376 -25.42 24.24 9.60
C VAL A 376 -26.52 23.20 9.47
N ARG A 377 -26.38 22.11 10.23
CA ARG A 377 -27.36 21.02 10.33
C ARG A 377 -28.26 21.22 11.57
N PRO A 378 -29.43 20.55 11.63
CA PRO A 378 -30.27 20.59 12.79
C PRO A 378 -29.51 20.15 14.06
N GLY A 379 -29.62 20.96 15.14
CA GLY A 379 -28.97 20.66 16.43
C GLY A 379 -27.49 21.06 16.56
N GLU A 380 -26.85 21.60 15.51
CA GLU A 380 -25.49 22.10 15.61
C GLU A 380 -25.44 23.47 16.27
N THR A 381 -24.45 23.68 17.13
CA THR A 381 -24.21 24.94 17.86
C THR A 381 -22.87 25.55 17.47
N LEU A 382 -22.71 26.86 17.63
CA LEU A 382 -21.44 27.56 17.39
C LEU A 382 -20.29 26.94 18.19
N ALA A 383 -20.53 26.57 19.45
CA ALA A 383 -19.52 25.94 20.31
C ALA A 383 -19.15 24.53 19.80
N GLY A 384 -20.13 23.77 19.30
CA GLY A 384 -19.91 22.45 18.71
C GLY A 384 -19.08 22.53 17.42
N LEU A 385 -19.42 23.50 16.56
CA LEU A 385 -18.69 23.74 15.30
C LEU A 385 -17.29 24.28 15.55
N ALA A 386 -17.11 25.21 16.48
CA ALA A 386 -15.81 25.75 16.88
C ALA A 386 -14.86 24.61 17.33
N ARG A 387 -15.32 23.71 18.21
CA ARG A 387 -14.57 22.50 18.63
C ARG A 387 -14.26 21.56 17.47
N ARG A 388 -15.22 21.36 16.57
CA ARG A 388 -15.06 20.46 15.43
C ARG A 388 -13.98 20.93 14.45
N TYR A 389 -13.86 22.26 14.26
CA TYR A 389 -12.92 22.84 13.31
C TYR A 389 -11.65 23.39 13.96
N GLY A 390 -11.51 23.27 15.29
CA GLY A 390 -10.32 23.70 16.02
C GLY A 390 -10.14 25.23 16.06
N VAL A 391 -11.25 25.99 15.97
CA VAL A 391 -11.27 27.45 16.02
C VAL A 391 -11.98 27.97 17.26
N SER A 392 -11.73 29.21 17.66
CA SER A 392 -12.48 29.80 18.76
C SER A 392 -13.90 30.19 18.30
N VAL A 393 -14.87 30.13 19.23
CA VAL A 393 -16.24 30.59 18.95
C VAL A 393 -16.24 32.05 18.50
N GLN A 394 -15.35 32.85 19.08
CA GLN A 394 -15.21 34.27 18.77
C GLN A 394 -14.69 34.50 17.33
N ALA A 395 -13.68 33.71 16.92
CA ALA A 395 -13.17 33.75 15.53
C ALA A 395 -14.23 33.29 14.53
N LEU A 396 -15.03 32.26 14.87
CA LEU A 396 -16.11 31.78 14.02
C LEU A 396 -17.22 32.81 13.86
N LYS A 397 -17.58 33.52 14.94
CA LYS A 397 -18.56 34.63 14.90
C LYS A 397 -18.04 35.78 14.07
N ALA A 398 -16.82 36.26 14.30
CA ALA A 398 -16.21 37.37 13.57
C ALA A 398 -16.12 37.11 12.06
N ALA A 399 -15.72 35.88 11.68
CA ALA A 399 -15.64 35.49 10.25
C ALA A 399 -17.00 35.46 9.53
N ASN A 400 -18.11 35.45 10.29
CA ASN A 400 -19.46 35.33 9.75
C ASN A 400 -20.38 36.52 10.12
N GLY A 401 -19.87 37.55 10.77
CA GLY A 401 -20.66 38.71 11.18
C GLY A 401 -21.80 38.39 12.18
N LEU A 402 -21.61 37.39 13.04
CA LEU A 402 -22.63 36.91 13.97
C LEU A 402 -22.53 37.64 15.33
N SER A 403 -23.66 38.15 15.84
CA SER A 403 -23.77 38.75 17.18
C SER A 403 -23.61 37.73 18.32
N ASN A 404 -23.45 38.21 19.54
CA ASN A 404 -23.25 37.33 20.71
C ASN A 404 -24.41 36.37 20.99
N ASP A 405 -25.63 36.73 20.61
CA ASP A 405 -26.86 35.96 20.84
C ASP A 405 -27.36 35.25 19.55
N ALA A 406 -26.53 35.15 18.54
CA ALA A 406 -26.92 34.58 17.24
C ALA A 406 -27.25 33.09 17.36
N THR A 407 -28.51 32.74 17.13
CA THR A 407 -28.97 31.37 16.99
C THR A 407 -28.68 30.86 15.56
N LEU A 408 -28.03 29.72 15.41
CA LEU A 408 -27.74 29.15 14.11
C LEU A 408 -29.02 28.61 13.46
N LYS A 409 -29.39 29.14 12.31
CA LYS A 409 -30.50 28.59 11.52
C LYS A 409 -30.00 27.43 10.65
N ARG A 410 -30.81 26.35 10.54
CA ARG A 410 -30.55 25.23 9.63
C ARG A 410 -30.35 25.76 8.20
N GLY A 411 -29.32 25.26 7.53
CA GLY A 411 -28.98 25.64 6.16
C GLY A 411 -28.08 26.89 6.05
N LEU A 412 -27.80 27.59 7.15
CA LEU A 412 -26.87 28.72 7.14
C LEU A 412 -25.47 28.24 6.75
N ARG A 413 -24.84 28.91 5.77
CA ARG A 413 -23.46 28.63 5.37
C ARG A 413 -22.50 29.52 6.16
N LEU A 414 -21.69 28.88 7.00
CA LEU A 414 -20.66 29.55 7.79
C LEU A 414 -19.29 29.45 7.11
N LYS A 415 -18.55 30.55 7.09
CA LYS A 415 -17.13 30.58 6.77
C LYS A 415 -16.35 30.11 8.00
N ILE A 416 -15.48 29.13 7.83
CA ILE A 416 -14.62 28.62 8.92
C ILE A 416 -13.26 29.30 8.78
N PRO A 417 -12.86 30.16 9.74
CA PRO A 417 -11.53 30.76 9.72
C PRO A 417 -10.43 29.73 9.82
N ALA A 418 -9.23 30.05 9.34
CA ALA A 418 -8.06 29.19 9.37
C ALA A 418 -7.52 29.01 10.80
#